data_3c0ef95d2ef8e516bd5d7add1a2e86b8
#
_entry.id   3c0ef95d2ef8e516bd5d7add1a2e86b8
#
_cell.length_a   1.000
_cell.length_b   1.000
_cell.length_c   1.000
_cell.angle_alpha   90.00
_cell.angle_beta   90.00
_cell.angle_gamma   90.00
#
_symmetry.space_group_name_H-M   'P 1'
#
loop_
_entity.id
_entity.type
_entity.pdbx_description
1 polymer ?
#
loop_
_entity_poly.entity_id
_entity_poly.type
_entity_poly.pdbx_seq_one_letter_code
_entity_poly.pdbx_strand_id
1 'polypeptide(L)'
;MKHIKTSYKLIAALLCLCMLLPLAACGETKESQRELFAMDTIMTLTAYGNQREAGLDAAQSIIQAMDAALDPELETSTTYAINHANGANVSISGQVAKMLSCAYDVYKKSNGALDLSLYPVIKRWGFVDGRYYVPTDEELASDLALRCFDKMALTSFPSSGSYAVSFPATAQISFAAVAKGCAAENAISAMRQAGVTSGIISLGGNVQTLGQKPNGDDWNIAVQDPNNTSSYLGVINVGETAVVTSGTYQRYFTSGSKTYHHLISPKSGYPVNNSLLSVTIICDDGTMADCLSPAMFILGENNALNYWRNYGGFEMILVNNSNEIICTSGLIEEFTLANKSYSLRFTE
;
A
#
# COMPACT_ATOMS: atom_id res chain seq x y z
N MET A 1 -76.00 -6.04 -12.35
CA MET A 1 -75.00 -6.98 -12.92
C MET A 1 -73.87 -6.30 -13.76
N LYS A 2 -73.96 -5.04 -14.20
CA LYS A 2 -72.90 -4.36 -15.01
C LYS A 2 -71.74 -3.85 -14.15
N HIS A 3 -71.96 -3.46 -12.90
CA HIS A 3 -70.90 -2.88 -12.07
C HIS A 3 -69.89 -3.91 -11.48
N ILE A 4 -70.30 -5.17 -11.32
CA ILE A 4 -69.42 -6.23 -10.75
C ILE A 4 -68.36 -6.65 -11.81
N LYS A 5 -68.70 -6.70 -13.10
CA LYS A 5 -67.74 -7.09 -14.17
C LYS A 5 -66.61 -6.07 -14.40
N THR A 6 -66.84 -4.80 -14.06
CA THR A 6 -65.83 -3.74 -14.20
C THR A 6 -64.79 -3.80 -13.10
N SER A 7 -65.19 -4.16 -11.84
CA SER A 7 -64.28 -4.33 -10.70
C SER A 7 -63.29 -5.47 -10.88
N TYR A 8 -63.72 -6.62 -11.43
CA TYR A 8 -62.82 -7.75 -11.70
C TYR A 8 -61.80 -7.46 -12.79
N LYS A 9 -62.15 -6.66 -13.79
CA LYS A 9 -61.20 -6.25 -14.84
C LYS A 9 -60.14 -5.29 -14.30
N LEU A 10 -60.47 -4.37 -13.40
CA LEU A 10 -59.55 -3.47 -12.74
C LEU A 10 -58.59 -4.23 -11.76
N ILE A 11 -59.12 -5.19 -10.99
CA ILE A 11 -58.32 -6.01 -10.12
C ILE A 11 -57.36 -6.94 -10.90
N ALA A 12 -57.84 -7.52 -12.01
CA ALA A 12 -56.97 -8.33 -12.89
C ALA A 12 -55.88 -7.51 -13.58
N ALA A 13 -56.18 -6.26 -14.00
CA ALA A 13 -55.20 -5.35 -14.59
C ALA A 13 -54.16 -4.88 -13.55
N LEU A 14 -54.57 -4.67 -12.27
CA LEU A 14 -53.69 -4.31 -11.16
C LEU A 14 -52.79 -5.50 -10.75
N LEU A 15 -53.30 -6.72 -10.75
CA LEU A 15 -52.53 -7.94 -10.52
C LEU A 15 -51.54 -8.24 -11.67
N CYS A 16 -51.91 -8.00 -12.91
CA CYS A 16 -50.94 -8.10 -14.05
C CYS A 16 -49.86 -7.01 -14.02
N LEU A 17 -50.16 -5.81 -13.50
CA LEU A 17 -49.18 -4.73 -13.37
C LEU A 17 -48.19 -5.01 -12.23
N CYS A 18 -48.63 -5.70 -11.16
CA CYS A 18 -47.73 -6.16 -10.09
C CYS A 18 -46.81 -7.34 -10.52
N MET A 19 -47.16 -8.10 -11.56
CA MET A 19 -46.29 -9.14 -12.12
C MET A 19 -45.28 -8.62 -13.14
N LEU A 20 -45.34 -7.32 -13.50
CA LEU A 20 -44.38 -6.64 -14.36
C LEU A 20 -43.32 -5.84 -13.56
N LEU A 21 -43.34 -5.94 -12.24
CA LEU A 21 -42.11 -5.56 -11.47
C LEU A 21 -41.02 -6.52 -11.94
N PRO A 22 -39.93 -6.00 -12.54
CA PRO A 22 -38.81 -6.88 -12.82
C PRO A 22 -38.46 -7.55 -11.51
N LEU A 23 -38.57 -8.87 -11.46
CA LEU A 23 -37.75 -9.65 -10.57
C LEU A 23 -36.36 -9.08 -10.81
N ALA A 24 -35.87 -8.25 -9.90
CA ALA A 24 -34.46 -7.97 -9.78
C ALA A 24 -33.84 -9.37 -9.63
N ALA A 25 -33.48 -9.94 -10.77
CA ALA A 25 -32.71 -11.15 -10.81
C ALA A 25 -31.51 -10.82 -9.95
N CYS A 26 -31.38 -11.51 -8.84
CA CYS A 26 -30.14 -11.65 -8.10
C CYS A 26 -29.20 -12.39 -9.07
N GLY A 27 -28.84 -11.74 -10.17
CA GLY A 27 -27.84 -12.21 -11.11
C GLY A 27 -26.54 -12.16 -10.34
N GLU A 28 -25.81 -13.25 -10.33
CA GLU A 28 -24.42 -13.29 -9.83
C GLU A 28 -23.70 -12.05 -10.34
N THR A 29 -23.17 -11.25 -9.43
CA THR A 29 -22.42 -10.07 -9.81
C THR A 29 -21.18 -10.52 -10.58
N LYS A 30 -21.07 -10.16 -11.85
CA LYS A 30 -19.97 -10.58 -12.71
C LYS A 30 -18.66 -10.10 -12.12
N GLU A 31 -17.72 -11.03 -11.98
CA GLU A 31 -16.35 -10.80 -11.53
C GLU A 31 -15.39 -10.88 -12.71
N SER A 32 -14.33 -10.09 -12.66
CA SER A 32 -13.13 -10.28 -13.48
C SER A 32 -11.88 -10.02 -12.66
N GLN A 33 -10.87 -10.81 -12.95
CA GLN A 33 -9.56 -10.72 -12.32
C GLN A 33 -8.48 -10.53 -13.39
N ARG A 34 -7.44 -9.78 -13.05
CA ARG A 34 -6.26 -9.57 -13.88
C ARG A 34 -5.01 -9.68 -13.04
N GLU A 35 -4.02 -10.39 -13.58
CA GLU A 35 -2.69 -10.45 -13.02
C GLU A 35 -1.73 -9.69 -13.92
N LEU A 36 -0.77 -8.98 -13.31
CA LEU A 36 0.32 -8.31 -14.01
C LEU A 36 1.59 -8.34 -13.15
N PHE A 37 2.73 -8.17 -13.80
CA PHE A 37 4.01 -7.98 -13.13
C PHE A 37 4.44 -6.53 -13.29
N ALA A 38 4.62 -5.81 -12.17
CA ALA A 38 5.12 -4.46 -12.11
C ALA A 38 5.79 -4.21 -10.75
N MET A 39 6.68 -3.22 -10.63
CA MET A 39 7.37 -2.86 -9.37
C MET A 39 7.98 -4.10 -8.67
N ASP A 40 8.60 -5.00 -9.46
CA ASP A 40 9.23 -6.25 -9.01
C ASP A 40 8.31 -7.22 -8.25
N THR A 41 7.01 -7.22 -8.53
CA THR A 41 6.06 -8.13 -7.87
C THR A 41 4.91 -8.54 -8.79
N ILE A 42 4.30 -9.69 -8.48
CA ILE A 42 3.03 -10.08 -9.08
C ILE A 42 1.91 -9.31 -8.38
N MET A 43 1.02 -8.75 -9.16
CA MET A 43 -0.11 -7.96 -8.74
C MET A 43 -1.40 -8.58 -9.22
N THR A 44 -2.43 -8.57 -8.38
CA THR A 44 -3.76 -9.08 -8.68
C THR A 44 -4.78 -7.97 -8.52
N LEU A 45 -5.58 -7.74 -9.56
CA LEU A 45 -6.66 -6.78 -9.58
C LEU A 45 -7.98 -7.52 -9.78
N THR A 46 -8.98 -7.27 -8.95
CA THR A 46 -10.32 -7.85 -9.07
C THR A 46 -11.36 -6.74 -9.09
N ALA A 47 -12.29 -6.80 -10.03
CA ALA A 47 -13.38 -5.85 -10.16
C ALA A 47 -14.70 -6.57 -10.39
N TYR A 48 -15.78 -5.99 -9.88
CA TYR A 48 -17.12 -6.52 -9.96
C TYR A 48 -18.05 -5.61 -10.73
N GLY A 49 -19.08 -6.18 -11.33
CA GLY A 49 -20.14 -5.45 -12.02
C GLY A 49 -19.90 -5.28 -13.54
N ASN A 50 -20.72 -4.41 -14.15
CA ASN A 50 -20.73 -4.29 -15.62
C ASN A 50 -19.51 -3.54 -16.18
N GLN A 51 -18.90 -2.65 -15.38
CA GLN A 51 -17.74 -1.83 -15.79
C GLN A 51 -16.40 -2.45 -15.38
N ARG A 52 -16.39 -3.70 -14.91
CA ARG A 52 -15.20 -4.37 -14.35
C ARG A 52 -14.00 -4.39 -15.31
N GLU A 53 -14.24 -4.68 -16.63
CA GLU A 53 -13.15 -4.71 -17.61
C GLU A 53 -12.56 -3.31 -17.85
N ALA A 54 -13.42 -2.30 -18.04
CA ALA A 54 -12.96 -0.92 -18.19
C ALA A 54 -12.19 -0.42 -16.95
N GLY A 55 -12.64 -0.83 -15.75
CA GLY A 55 -11.94 -0.53 -14.51
C GLY A 55 -10.59 -1.20 -14.41
N LEU A 56 -10.50 -2.48 -14.79
CA LEU A 56 -9.23 -3.22 -14.78
C LEU A 56 -8.24 -2.66 -15.82
N ASP A 57 -8.72 -2.25 -17.01
CA ASP A 57 -7.87 -1.60 -18.02
C ASP A 57 -7.31 -0.27 -17.51
N ALA A 58 -8.16 0.54 -16.88
CA ALA A 58 -7.74 1.82 -16.28
C ALA A 58 -6.74 1.62 -15.16
N ALA A 59 -6.99 0.69 -14.24
CA ALA A 59 -6.09 0.37 -13.13
C ALA A 59 -4.72 -0.13 -13.62
N GLN A 60 -4.70 -1.07 -14.56
CA GLN A 60 -3.46 -1.57 -15.16
C GLN A 60 -2.65 -0.46 -15.81
N SER A 61 -3.30 0.43 -16.56
CA SER A 61 -2.62 1.55 -17.22
C SER A 61 -1.94 2.48 -16.22
N ILE A 62 -2.60 2.77 -15.09
CA ILE A 62 -2.03 3.57 -14.00
C ILE A 62 -0.82 2.89 -13.38
N ILE A 63 -0.93 1.61 -13.04
CA ILE A 63 0.16 0.86 -12.41
C ILE A 63 1.39 0.82 -13.32
N GLN A 64 1.22 0.52 -14.61
CA GLN A 64 2.32 0.47 -15.59
C GLN A 64 2.96 1.86 -15.81
N ALA A 65 2.16 2.92 -15.86
CA ALA A 65 2.68 4.27 -15.99
C ALA A 65 3.49 4.69 -14.77
N MET A 66 3.05 4.32 -13.56
CA MET A 66 3.78 4.62 -12.33
C MET A 66 5.04 3.77 -12.18
N ASP A 67 5.01 2.50 -12.55
CA ASP A 67 6.20 1.63 -12.60
C ASP A 67 7.29 2.28 -13.45
N ALA A 68 6.97 2.65 -14.69
CA ALA A 68 7.91 3.33 -15.58
C ALA A 68 8.38 4.71 -15.06
N ALA A 69 7.48 5.49 -14.42
CA ALA A 69 7.83 6.83 -13.94
C ALA A 69 8.71 6.81 -12.67
N LEU A 70 8.68 5.74 -11.89
CA LEU A 70 9.34 5.66 -10.59
C LEU A 70 10.61 4.79 -10.58
N ASP A 71 10.94 4.13 -11.68
CA ASP A 71 12.15 3.31 -11.81
C ASP A 71 13.41 4.21 -11.80
N PRO A 72 14.30 4.09 -10.80
CA PRO A 72 15.49 4.92 -10.71
C PRO A 72 16.57 4.61 -11.77
N GLU A 73 16.48 3.47 -12.46
CA GLU A 73 17.44 3.03 -13.49
C GLU A 73 16.94 3.32 -14.93
N LEU A 74 15.66 3.69 -15.11
CA LEU A 74 15.09 4.01 -16.41
C LEU A 74 15.32 5.51 -16.75
N GLU A 75 16.13 5.80 -17.77
CA GLU A 75 16.53 7.17 -18.15
C GLU A 75 15.37 8.14 -18.42
N THR A 76 14.21 7.62 -18.82
CA THR A 76 13.01 8.41 -19.09
C THR A 76 12.14 8.65 -17.86
N SER A 77 12.50 8.06 -16.71
CA SER A 77 11.69 8.16 -15.49
C SER A 77 11.88 9.48 -14.75
N THR A 78 10.88 9.84 -13.96
CA THR A 78 10.95 10.99 -13.05
C THR A 78 12.01 10.79 -11.97
N THR A 79 12.16 9.57 -11.45
CA THR A 79 13.17 9.27 -10.42
C THR A 79 14.58 9.40 -10.97
N TYR A 80 14.84 8.91 -12.19
CA TYR A 80 16.12 9.10 -12.87
C TYR A 80 16.43 10.59 -13.08
N ALA A 81 15.45 11.36 -13.56
CA ALA A 81 15.62 12.80 -13.75
C ALA A 81 15.96 13.52 -12.43
N ILE A 82 15.34 13.15 -11.31
CA ILE A 82 15.66 13.69 -9.97
C ILE A 82 17.10 13.33 -9.60
N ASN A 83 17.50 12.08 -9.76
CA ASN A 83 18.82 11.57 -9.38
C ASN A 83 19.97 12.14 -10.24
N HIS A 84 19.67 12.68 -11.42
CA HIS A 84 20.64 13.27 -12.34
C HIS A 84 20.50 14.78 -12.53
N ALA A 85 19.64 15.42 -11.70
CA ALA A 85 19.37 16.86 -11.79
C ALA A 85 20.55 17.75 -11.34
N ASN A 86 21.55 17.21 -10.66
CA ASN A 86 22.70 17.97 -10.14
C ASN A 86 22.30 19.21 -9.32
N GLY A 87 21.25 19.11 -8.51
CA GLY A 87 20.74 20.20 -7.68
C GLY A 87 19.70 21.10 -8.36
N ALA A 88 19.41 20.90 -9.65
CA ALA A 88 18.39 21.67 -10.35
C ALA A 88 16.96 21.21 -9.97
N ASN A 89 15.99 22.09 -10.22
CA ASN A 89 14.58 21.76 -10.07
C ASN A 89 14.13 20.80 -11.18
N VAL A 90 13.42 19.74 -10.79
CA VAL A 90 12.75 18.79 -11.69
C VAL A 90 11.25 18.98 -11.59
N SER A 91 10.58 19.14 -12.73
CA SER A 91 9.12 19.17 -12.81
C SER A 91 8.57 17.76 -12.53
N ILE A 92 7.57 17.66 -11.66
CA ILE A 92 6.98 16.40 -11.23
C ILE A 92 5.45 16.42 -11.28
N SER A 93 4.84 15.25 -11.39
CA SER A 93 3.37 15.12 -11.34
C SER A 93 2.82 15.32 -9.92
N GLY A 94 1.51 15.56 -9.82
CA GLY A 94 0.84 15.65 -8.52
C GLY A 94 0.95 14.38 -7.69
N GLN A 95 0.95 13.20 -8.32
CA GLN A 95 1.14 11.91 -7.64
C GLN A 95 2.55 11.81 -7.00
N VAL A 96 3.59 12.18 -7.74
CA VAL A 96 4.96 12.21 -7.21
C VAL A 96 5.10 13.24 -6.09
N ALA A 97 4.47 14.42 -6.24
CA ALA A 97 4.46 15.44 -5.19
C ALA A 97 3.74 14.96 -3.93
N LYS A 98 2.60 14.23 -4.06
CA LYS A 98 1.91 13.59 -2.93
C LYS A 98 2.81 12.58 -2.24
N MET A 99 3.45 11.66 -2.97
CA MET A 99 4.37 10.67 -2.39
C MET A 99 5.51 11.33 -1.62
N LEU A 100 6.15 12.34 -2.19
CA LEU A 100 7.22 13.08 -1.51
C LEU A 100 6.73 13.79 -0.26
N SER A 101 5.55 14.41 -0.31
CA SER A 101 4.95 15.09 0.84
C SER A 101 4.63 14.11 1.98
N CYS A 102 3.97 12.97 1.68
CA CYS A 102 3.65 11.94 2.66
C CYS A 102 4.93 11.34 3.26
N ALA A 103 5.88 10.96 2.41
CA ALA A 103 7.15 10.39 2.87
C ALA A 103 7.94 11.38 3.73
N TYR A 104 7.95 12.66 3.39
CA TYR A 104 8.64 13.69 4.17
C TYR A 104 7.97 13.97 5.51
N ASP A 105 6.65 13.93 5.57
CA ASP A 105 5.92 14.04 6.84
C ASP A 105 6.25 12.87 7.77
N VAL A 106 6.21 11.63 7.25
CA VAL A 106 6.62 10.43 8.01
C VAL A 106 8.09 10.48 8.39
N TYR A 107 8.99 10.92 7.47
CA TYR A 107 10.41 11.13 7.77
C TYR A 107 10.61 12.01 9.00
N LYS A 108 9.97 13.18 9.02
CA LYS A 108 10.08 14.15 10.13
C LYS A 108 9.53 13.58 11.44
N LYS A 109 8.33 13.03 11.41
CA LYS A 109 7.62 12.50 12.58
C LYS A 109 8.26 11.23 13.15
N SER A 110 8.91 10.42 12.30
CA SER A 110 9.61 9.19 12.69
C SER A 110 11.09 9.40 13.03
N ASN A 111 11.57 10.65 13.06
CA ASN A 111 12.99 10.95 13.26
C ASN A 111 13.89 10.24 12.25
N GLY A 112 13.48 10.24 10.98
CA GLY A 112 14.23 9.71 9.85
C GLY A 112 14.14 8.19 9.67
N ALA A 113 13.16 7.50 10.26
CA ALA A 113 12.99 6.06 10.07
C ALA A 113 12.60 5.71 8.61
N LEU A 114 11.78 6.53 7.95
CA LEU A 114 11.57 6.46 6.51
C LEU A 114 12.47 7.48 5.82
N ASP A 115 13.39 7.06 4.95
CA ASP A 115 14.31 7.93 4.25
C ASP A 115 14.49 7.49 2.79
N LEU A 116 13.87 8.20 1.85
CA LEU A 116 13.94 7.85 0.43
C LEU A 116 15.34 8.03 -0.16
N SER A 117 16.22 8.82 0.47
CA SER A 117 17.61 8.99 0.06
C SER A 117 18.54 7.88 0.57
N LEU A 118 17.98 6.83 1.20
CA LEU A 118 18.73 5.62 1.58
C LEU A 118 19.05 4.72 0.35
N TYR A 119 18.63 5.10 -0.84
CA TYR A 119 18.75 4.31 -2.06
C TYR A 119 20.19 3.79 -2.32
N PRO A 120 21.29 4.55 -2.15
CA PRO A 120 22.65 4.03 -2.31
C PRO A 120 22.94 2.82 -1.43
N VAL A 121 22.49 2.86 -0.17
CA VAL A 121 22.64 1.75 0.79
C VAL A 121 21.84 0.53 0.32
N ILE A 122 20.58 0.71 -0.08
CA ILE A 122 19.71 -0.38 -0.57
C ILE A 122 20.31 -1.03 -1.82
N LYS A 123 20.85 -0.21 -2.75
CA LYS A 123 21.54 -0.67 -3.97
C LYS A 123 22.82 -1.44 -3.63
N ARG A 124 23.60 -0.98 -2.66
CA ARG A 124 24.82 -1.65 -2.17
C ARG A 124 24.53 -3.06 -1.65
N TRP A 125 23.45 -3.25 -0.90
CA TRP A 125 23.00 -4.55 -0.43
C TRP A 125 22.53 -5.49 -1.55
N GLY A 126 22.31 -4.97 -2.78
CA GLY A 126 21.81 -5.73 -3.93
C GLY A 126 20.31 -5.96 -3.94
N PHE A 127 19.52 -5.25 -3.13
CA PHE A 127 18.06 -5.39 -3.12
C PHE A 127 17.37 -4.76 -4.33
N VAL A 128 18.11 -4.00 -5.15
CA VAL A 128 17.59 -3.38 -6.38
C VAL A 128 17.69 -4.34 -7.57
N ASP A 129 18.79 -5.07 -7.69
CA ASP A 129 19.12 -5.86 -8.88
C ASP A 129 19.36 -7.36 -8.61
N GLY A 130 19.13 -7.80 -7.38
CA GLY A 130 19.30 -9.19 -6.95
C GLY A 130 20.77 -9.64 -6.81
N ARG A 131 21.74 -8.73 -6.98
CA ARG A 131 23.17 -9.03 -6.80
C ARG A 131 23.56 -8.84 -5.33
N TYR A 132 23.02 -9.70 -4.48
CA TYR A 132 23.18 -9.62 -3.03
C TYR A 132 24.63 -9.63 -2.59
N TYR A 133 24.96 -8.67 -1.73
CA TYR A 133 26.28 -8.46 -1.16
C TYR A 133 26.15 -8.02 0.30
N VAL A 134 27.08 -8.42 1.16
CA VAL A 134 27.17 -7.92 2.55
C VAL A 134 28.24 -6.82 2.60
N PRO A 135 27.81 -5.54 2.67
CA PRO A 135 28.75 -4.42 2.65
C PRO A 135 29.66 -4.35 3.87
N THR A 136 30.85 -3.74 3.70
CA THR A 136 31.70 -3.37 4.85
C THR A 136 31.18 -2.13 5.56
N ASP A 137 31.65 -1.90 6.80
CA ASP A 137 31.27 -0.72 7.57
C ASP A 137 31.69 0.59 6.88
N GLU A 138 32.86 0.60 6.21
CA GLU A 138 33.36 1.75 5.45
C GLU A 138 32.48 2.07 4.23
N GLU A 139 32.04 1.04 3.50
CA GLU A 139 31.13 1.21 2.36
C GLU A 139 29.79 1.78 2.83
N LEU A 140 29.22 1.23 3.90
CA LEU A 140 27.96 1.71 4.48
C LEU A 140 28.09 3.14 5.00
N ALA A 141 29.19 3.49 5.67
CA ALA A 141 29.43 4.85 6.15
C ALA A 141 29.51 5.85 4.97
N SER A 142 30.15 5.45 3.87
CA SER A 142 30.24 6.26 2.65
C SER A 142 28.86 6.50 2.03
N ASP A 143 28.05 5.45 1.89
CA ASP A 143 26.71 5.56 1.30
C ASP A 143 25.72 6.32 2.22
N LEU A 144 25.81 6.11 3.55
CA LEU A 144 25.01 6.84 4.54
C LEU A 144 25.31 8.36 4.54
N ALA A 145 26.55 8.76 4.22
CA ALA A 145 26.94 10.17 4.13
C ALA A 145 26.25 10.89 2.95
N LEU A 146 25.69 10.16 1.98
CA LEU A 146 24.94 10.72 0.85
C LEU A 146 23.48 11.03 1.19
N ARG A 147 22.99 10.60 2.34
CA ARG A 147 21.60 10.85 2.76
C ARG A 147 21.31 12.35 2.82
N CYS A 148 20.16 12.73 2.27
CA CYS A 148 19.82 14.14 2.10
C CYS A 148 18.31 14.40 2.01
N PHE A 149 17.46 13.48 2.49
CA PHE A 149 16.00 13.65 2.38
C PHE A 149 15.51 14.85 3.18
N ASP A 150 16.19 15.21 4.27
CA ASP A 150 15.97 16.44 5.04
C ASP A 150 16.20 17.74 4.26
N LYS A 151 16.95 17.66 3.14
CA LYS A 151 17.29 18.80 2.28
C LYS A 151 16.41 18.92 1.04
N MET A 152 15.36 18.10 0.96
CA MET A 152 14.38 18.18 -0.12
C MET A 152 13.69 19.55 -0.13
N ALA A 153 13.64 20.18 -1.31
CA ALA A 153 12.81 21.36 -1.53
C ALA A 153 11.69 21.00 -2.52
N LEU A 154 10.46 20.98 -2.03
CA LEU A 154 9.26 20.75 -2.83
C LEU A 154 8.53 22.07 -3.02
N THR A 155 8.30 22.47 -4.28
CA THR A 155 7.63 23.71 -4.65
C THR A 155 6.33 23.42 -5.40
N SER A 156 5.26 24.07 -5.00
CA SER A 156 3.97 24.05 -5.67
C SER A 156 3.77 25.35 -6.44
N PHE A 157 3.23 25.27 -7.65
CA PHE A 157 2.88 26.41 -8.50
C PHE A 157 1.36 26.45 -8.70
N PRO A 158 0.60 27.08 -7.76
CA PRO A 158 -0.86 26.99 -7.75
C PRO A 158 -1.53 27.52 -9.04
N SER A 159 -0.91 28.51 -9.70
CA SER A 159 -1.44 29.09 -10.96
C SER A 159 -1.43 28.11 -12.13
N SER A 160 -0.52 27.14 -12.16
CA SER A 160 -0.40 26.12 -13.20
C SER A 160 -0.79 24.73 -12.75
N GLY A 161 -1.00 24.51 -11.44
CA GLY A 161 -1.23 23.19 -10.86
C GLY A 161 -0.02 22.26 -10.97
N SER A 162 1.18 22.81 -11.22
CA SER A 162 2.41 22.03 -11.39
C SER A 162 3.25 22.03 -10.11
N TYR A 163 4.19 21.08 -10.03
CA TYR A 163 5.11 20.90 -8.91
C TYR A 163 6.53 20.78 -9.42
N ALA A 164 7.48 21.17 -8.59
CA ALA A 164 8.89 20.89 -8.81
C ALA A 164 9.56 20.46 -7.52
N VAL A 165 10.56 19.60 -7.64
CA VAL A 165 11.40 19.16 -6.53
C VAL A 165 12.86 19.36 -6.85
N SER A 166 13.66 19.70 -5.84
CA SER A 166 15.12 19.66 -5.92
C SER A 166 15.71 19.01 -4.68
N PHE A 167 16.86 18.39 -4.88
CA PHE A 167 17.73 17.78 -3.87
C PHE A 167 19.15 18.26 -4.08
N PRO A 168 20.09 18.08 -3.12
CA PRO A 168 21.51 18.32 -3.35
C PRO A 168 22.05 17.57 -4.57
N ALA A 169 23.10 18.08 -5.19
CA ALA A 169 23.66 17.54 -6.44
C ALA A 169 24.11 16.07 -6.38
N THR A 170 24.42 15.56 -5.19
CA THR A 170 24.83 14.17 -4.95
C THR A 170 23.66 13.24 -4.55
N ALA A 171 22.43 13.75 -4.57
CA ALA A 171 21.27 12.98 -4.12
C ALA A 171 20.98 11.79 -5.02
N GLN A 172 20.65 10.69 -4.37
CA GLN A 172 20.14 9.47 -5.00
C GLN A 172 18.94 9.02 -4.18
N ILE A 173 17.76 9.03 -4.79
CA ILE A 173 16.52 8.63 -4.12
C ILE A 173 15.85 7.45 -4.84
N SER A 174 14.99 6.74 -4.12
CA SER A 174 14.07 5.75 -4.70
C SER A 174 12.71 5.82 -4.01
N PHE A 175 11.66 5.63 -4.77
CA PHE A 175 10.29 5.53 -4.29
C PHE A 175 9.86 4.11 -3.91
N ALA A 176 10.74 3.11 -4.02
CA ALA A 176 10.38 1.69 -3.83
C ALA A 176 9.65 1.38 -2.51
N ALA A 177 9.92 2.17 -1.45
CA ALA A 177 9.29 2.01 -0.15
C ALA A 177 7.86 2.60 -0.06
N VAL A 178 7.39 3.35 -1.07
CA VAL A 178 6.12 4.09 -1.03
C VAL A 178 5.35 4.06 -2.35
N ALA A 179 5.92 3.45 -3.38
CA ALA A 179 5.38 3.47 -4.74
C ALA A 179 4.11 2.63 -4.88
N LYS A 180 4.05 1.46 -4.22
CA LYS A 180 2.92 0.54 -4.35
C LYS A 180 1.64 1.09 -3.73
N GLY A 181 1.73 1.75 -2.59
CA GLY A 181 0.58 2.40 -1.95
C GLY A 181 -0.02 3.49 -2.82
N CYS A 182 0.83 4.34 -3.39
CA CYS A 182 0.39 5.37 -4.32
C CYS A 182 -0.18 4.78 -5.63
N ALA A 183 0.43 3.72 -6.16
CA ALA A 183 -0.07 3.04 -7.35
C ALA A 183 -1.44 2.40 -7.10
N ALA A 184 -1.63 1.70 -5.98
CA ALA A 184 -2.91 1.11 -5.60
C ALA A 184 -4.00 2.16 -5.44
N GLU A 185 -3.73 3.25 -4.73
CA GLU A 185 -4.67 4.35 -4.52
C GLU A 185 -5.11 4.99 -5.84
N ASN A 186 -4.16 5.28 -6.74
CA ASN A 186 -4.47 5.85 -8.05
C ASN A 186 -5.21 4.84 -8.94
N ALA A 187 -4.88 3.55 -8.87
CA ALA A 187 -5.58 2.49 -9.61
C ALA A 187 -7.02 2.31 -9.11
N ILE A 188 -7.27 2.34 -7.80
CA ILE A 188 -8.63 2.35 -7.21
C ILE A 188 -9.42 3.58 -7.68
N SER A 189 -8.79 4.76 -7.68
CA SER A 189 -9.42 5.98 -8.21
C SER A 189 -9.79 5.84 -9.69
N ALA A 190 -8.93 5.25 -10.51
CA ALA A 190 -9.20 5.01 -11.94
C ALA A 190 -10.32 3.98 -12.15
N MET A 191 -10.36 2.90 -11.35
CA MET A 191 -11.48 1.94 -11.36
C MET A 191 -12.81 2.63 -11.03
N ARG A 192 -12.82 3.49 -10.01
CA ARG A 192 -14.02 4.27 -9.63
C ARG A 192 -14.46 5.22 -10.75
N GLN A 193 -13.53 5.92 -11.38
CA GLN A 193 -13.83 6.82 -12.51
C GLN A 193 -14.37 6.06 -13.72
N ALA A 194 -13.96 4.81 -13.92
CA ALA A 194 -14.51 3.91 -14.93
C ALA A 194 -15.90 3.34 -14.56
N GLY A 195 -16.42 3.65 -13.37
CA GLY A 195 -17.76 3.24 -12.91
C GLY A 195 -17.78 1.93 -12.12
N VAL A 196 -16.64 1.40 -11.69
CA VAL A 196 -16.56 0.26 -10.74
C VAL A 196 -16.85 0.75 -9.34
N THR A 197 -17.72 0.04 -8.62
CA THR A 197 -18.12 0.35 -7.24
C THR A 197 -17.69 -0.71 -6.23
N SER A 198 -17.18 -1.85 -6.68
CA SER A 198 -16.73 -2.96 -5.85
C SER A 198 -15.49 -3.59 -6.49
N GLY A 199 -14.40 -3.66 -5.75
CA GLY A 199 -13.14 -4.22 -6.23
C GLY A 199 -12.07 -4.32 -5.16
N ILE A 200 -11.00 -5.03 -5.47
CA ILE A 200 -9.84 -5.18 -4.59
C ILE A 200 -8.56 -5.28 -5.43
N ILE A 201 -7.54 -4.60 -5.01
CA ILE A 201 -6.21 -4.63 -5.61
C ILE A 201 -5.22 -5.17 -4.57
N SER A 202 -4.36 -6.11 -5.00
CA SER A 202 -3.25 -6.65 -4.20
C SER A 202 -1.95 -6.48 -4.97
N LEU A 203 -1.04 -5.66 -4.46
CA LEU A 203 0.24 -5.31 -5.05
C LEU A 203 1.39 -5.83 -4.14
N GLY A 204 1.63 -7.17 -4.15
CA GLY A 204 2.75 -7.74 -3.40
C GLY A 204 2.71 -7.45 -1.88
N GLY A 205 1.56 -7.68 -1.26
CA GLY A 205 1.34 -7.44 0.19
C GLY A 205 0.79 -6.05 0.54
N ASN A 206 0.57 -5.21 -0.46
CA ASN A 206 -0.16 -3.95 -0.36
C ASN A 206 -1.55 -4.18 -0.92
N VAL A 207 -2.57 -4.20 -0.08
CA VAL A 207 -3.96 -4.45 -0.46
C VAL A 207 -4.75 -3.15 -0.34
N GLN A 208 -5.59 -2.85 -1.34
CA GLN A 208 -6.55 -1.75 -1.27
C GLN A 208 -7.90 -2.18 -1.80
N THR A 209 -8.95 -1.82 -1.08
CA THR A 209 -10.34 -2.15 -1.40
C THR A 209 -11.06 -0.95 -2.02
N LEU A 210 -12.06 -1.23 -2.85
CA LEU A 210 -12.99 -0.27 -3.44
C LEU A 210 -14.40 -0.65 -3.03
N GLY A 211 -15.07 0.22 -2.27
CA GLY A 211 -16.41 -0.03 -1.75
C GLY A 211 -16.51 -1.30 -0.92
N GLN A 212 -17.70 -1.89 -0.89
CA GLN A 212 -17.98 -3.17 -0.25
C GLN A 212 -17.99 -4.31 -1.26
N LYS A 213 -18.00 -5.56 -0.80
CA LYS A 213 -18.26 -6.73 -1.63
C LYS A 213 -19.61 -6.62 -2.36
N PRO A 214 -19.81 -7.34 -3.46
CA PRO A 214 -21.08 -7.29 -4.21
C PRO A 214 -22.36 -7.66 -3.42
N ASN A 215 -22.20 -8.42 -2.33
CA ASN A 215 -23.30 -8.80 -1.44
C ASN A 215 -23.57 -7.76 -0.33
N GLY A 216 -22.81 -6.66 -0.29
CA GLY A 216 -22.91 -5.60 0.72
C GLY A 216 -22.11 -5.82 1.98
N ASP A 217 -21.38 -6.95 2.10
CA ASP A 217 -20.50 -7.21 3.23
C ASP A 217 -19.17 -6.45 3.09
N ASP A 218 -18.50 -6.23 4.20
CA ASP A 218 -17.13 -5.72 4.24
C ASP A 218 -16.12 -6.78 3.77
N TRP A 219 -14.92 -6.32 3.40
CA TRP A 219 -13.85 -7.16 2.92
C TRP A 219 -13.16 -7.91 4.07
N ASN A 220 -12.81 -9.17 3.83
CA ASN A 220 -12.02 -9.98 4.75
C ASN A 220 -10.58 -10.06 4.21
N ILE A 221 -9.65 -9.35 4.83
CA ILE A 221 -8.25 -9.32 4.44
C ILE A 221 -7.43 -10.18 5.39
N ALA A 222 -6.79 -11.21 4.86
CA ALA A 222 -5.93 -12.09 5.65
C ALA A 222 -4.58 -11.42 5.94
N VAL A 223 -4.14 -11.46 7.19
CA VAL A 223 -2.80 -11.05 7.62
C VAL A 223 -1.88 -12.26 7.57
N GLN A 224 -0.89 -12.23 6.69
CA GLN A 224 0.03 -13.34 6.43
C GLN A 224 0.87 -13.67 7.68
N ASP A 225 1.09 -14.96 7.93
CA ASP A 225 1.98 -15.43 9.00
C ASP A 225 3.45 -15.25 8.58
N PRO A 226 4.25 -14.42 9.27
CA PRO A 226 5.65 -14.18 8.92
C PRO A 226 6.54 -15.41 9.10
N ASN A 227 6.14 -16.38 9.92
CA ASN A 227 6.86 -17.64 10.15
C ASN A 227 6.43 -18.75 9.20
N ASN A 228 5.25 -18.63 8.57
CA ASN A 228 4.74 -19.57 7.57
C ASN A 228 3.93 -18.83 6.50
N THR A 229 4.59 -18.38 5.44
CA THR A 229 4.00 -17.57 4.37
C THR A 229 2.88 -18.24 3.59
N SER A 230 2.66 -19.56 3.78
CA SER A 230 1.51 -20.29 3.23
C SER A 230 0.28 -20.26 4.16
N SER A 231 0.37 -19.60 5.31
CA SER A 231 -0.66 -19.50 6.33
C SER A 231 -0.96 -18.03 6.67
N TYR A 232 -1.99 -17.79 7.48
CA TYR A 232 -2.34 -16.46 7.97
C TYR A 232 -2.56 -16.47 9.48
N LEU A 233 -2.29 -15.32 10.10
CA LEU A 233 -2.43 -15.09 11.54
C LEU A 233 -3.88 -14.90 11.96
N GLY A 234 -4.61 -14.14 11.14
CA GLY A 234 -5.97 -13.72 11.38
C GLY A 234 -6.53 -12.98 10.17
N VAL A 235 -7.72 -12.46 10.32
CA VAL A 235 -8.46 -11.75 9.28
C VAL A 235 -8.90 -10.40 9.83
N ILE A 236 -8.72 -9.35 9.03
CA ILE A 236 -9.27 -8.03 9.27
C ILE A 236 -10.55 -7.89 8.44
N ASN A 237 -11.66 -7.49 9.09
CA ASN A 237 -12.91 -7.14 8.41
C ASN A 237 -12.94 -5.62 8.22
N VAL A 238 -12.91 -5.16 6.97
CA VAL A 238 -12.78 -3.73 6.65
C VAL A 238 -13.64 -3.33 5.45
N GLY A 239 -14.14 -2.12 5.46
CA GLY A 239 -14.77 -1.47 4.32
C GLY A 239 -13.74 -1.06 3.26
N GLU A 240 -13.93 0.13 2.69
CA GLU A 240 -12.96 0.70 1.74
C GLU A 240 -11.76 1.29 2.48
N THR A 241 -10.58 0.67 2.32
CA THR A 241 -9.34 1.09 2.99
C THR A 241 -8.10 0.46 2.33
N ALA A 242 -6.92 0.87 2.76
CA ALA A 242 -5.65 0.22 2.44
C ALA A 242 -5.15 -0.61 3.63
N VAL A 243 -4.63 -1.80 3.36
CA VAL A 243 -3.99 -2.72 4.30
C VAL A 243 -2.61 -3.05 3.75
N VAL A 244 -1.58 -2.48 4.37
CA VAL A 244 -0.20 -2.51 3.85
C VAL A 244 0.72 -3.16 4.85
N THR A 245 1.44 -4.20 4.41
CA THR A 245 2.36 -4.97 5.27
C THR A 245 3.80 -4.81 4.82
N SER A 246 4.68 -4.49 5.77
CA SER A 246 6.13 -4.63 5.65
C SER A 246 6.60 -5.75 6.56
N GLY A 247 7.38 -6.70 6.02
CA GLY A 247 7.84 -7.87 6.77
C GLY A 247 9.22 -8.36 6.32
N THR A 248 9.93 -9.00 7.25
CA THR A 248 11.29 -9.54 7.03
C THR A 248 11.35 -10.64 5.98
N TYR A 249 10.23 -11.34 5.78
CA TYR A 249 10.08 -12.49 4.89
C TYR A 249 9.82 -12.13 3.42
N GLN A 250 9.52 -10.85 3.12
CA GLN A 250 9.15 -10.41 1.77
C GLN A 250 10.35 -10.38 0.81
N ARG A 251 11.47 -9.78 1.26
CA ARG A 251 12.71 -9.71 0.49
C ARG A 251 13.90 -9.90 1.45
N TYR A 252 14.64 -10.98 1.27
CA TYR A 252 15.83 -11.30 2.07
C TYR A 252 16.79 -12.20 1.29
N PHE A 253 18.01 -12.28 1.77
CA PHE A 253 18.99 -13.28 1.35
C PHE A 253 19.78 -13.80 2.55
N THR A 254 20.43 -14.95 2.38
CA THR A 254 21.27 -15.57 3.41
C THR A 254 22.72 -15.57 2.95
N SER A 255 23.63 -15.13 3.84
CA SER A 255 25.07 -15.20 3.64
C SER A 255 25.72 -15.83 4.89
N GLY A 256 26.38 -16.97 4.70
CA GLY A 256 26.82 -17.81 5.83
C GLY A 256 25.62 -18.29 6.65
N SER A 257 25.64 -18.03 7.96
CA SER A 257 24.56 -18.38 8.89
C SER A 257 23.60 -17.21 9.19
N LYS A 258 23.75 -16.06 8.51
CA LYS A 258 22.96 -14.86 8.78
C LYS A 258 22.00 -14.57 7.62
N THR A 259 20.78 -14.16 7.97
CA THR A 259 19.78 -13.67 7.04
C THR A 259 19.71 -12.15 7.10
N TYR A 260 19.65 -11.52 5.93
CA TYR A 260 19.60 -10.08 5.74
C TYR A 260 18.35 -9.71 4.96
N HIS A 261 17.46 -8.96 5.55
CA HIS A 261 16.22 -8.49 4.91
C HIS A 261 16.35 -7.04 4.43
N HIS A 262 15.46 -6.61 3.56
CA HIS A 262 15.51 -5.32 2.88
C HIS A 262 15.10 -4.10 3.74
N LEU A 263 14.56 -4.31 4.95
CA LEU A 263 14.19 -3.22 5.85
C LEU A 263 15.44 -2.71 6.57
N ILE A 264 16.07 -1.70 5.97
CA ILE A 264 17.38 -1.18 6.37
C ILE A 264 17.22 0.00 7.32
N SER A 265 17.99 0.00 8.40
CA SER A 265 18.07 1.14 9.32
C SER A 265 18.82 2.32 8.68
N PRO A 266 18.20 3.50 8.56
CA PRO A 266 18.88 4.70 8.10
C PRO A 266 20.02 5.16 9.01
N LYS A 267 20.08 4.65 10.24
CA LYS A 267 21.15 4.99 11.23
C LYS A 267 22.41 4.16 11.03
N SER A 268 22.25 2.87 10.74
CA SER A 268 23.39 1.94 10.68
C SER A 268 23.72 1.46 9.26
N GLY A 269 22.78 1.57 8.31
CA GLY A 269 22.90 0.96 6.99
C GLY A 269 22.71 -0.55 6.96
N TYR A 270 22.52 -1.21 8.10
CA TYR A 270 22.22 -2.63 8.22
C TYR A 270 20.72 -2.90 8.27
N PRO A 271 20.27 -4.13 7.92
CA PRO A 271 18.92 -4.59 8.24
C PRO A 271 18.59 -4.33 9.71
N VAL A 272 17.38 -3.85 9.97
CA VAL A 272 16.95 -3.56 11.35
C VAL A 272 16.93 -4.84 12.17
N ASN A 273 17.57 -4.79 13.32
CA ASN A 273 17.57 -5.90 14.28
C ASN A 273 16.72 -5.49 15.50
N ASN A 274 15.43 -5.71 15.40
CA ASN A 274 14.48 -5.56 16.51
C ASN A 274 13.63 -6.83 16.63
N SER A 275 12.66 -6.83 17.54
CA SER A 275 11.81 -8.01 17.78
C SER A 275 10.73 -8.21 16.73
N LEU A 276 10.46 -7.24 15.84
CA LEU A 276 9.36 -7.31 14.88
C LEU A 276 9.70 -8.22 13.71
N LEU A 277 8.70 -9.01 13.29
CA LEU A 277 8.71 -9.83 12.08
C LEU A 277 7.91 -9.17 10.95
N SER A 278 6.79 -8.51 11.30
CA SER A 278 5.97 -7.74 10.35
C SER A 278 5.22 -6.61 11.04
N VAL A 279 4.87 -5.61 10.23
CA VAL A 279 3.98 -4.50 10.58
C VAL A 279 2.96 -4.37 9.47
N THR A 280 1.68 -4.41 9.83
CA THR A 280 0.55 -4.15 8.92
C THR A 280 -0.10 -2.85 9.34
N ILE A 281 -0.28 -1.93 8.40
CA ILE A 281 -0.96 -0.64 8.57
C ILE A 281 -2.32 -0.71 7.90
N ILE A 282 -3.35 -0.23 8.57
CA ILE A 282 -4.70 -0.02 8.06
C ILE A 282 -4.95 1.48 8.05
N CYS A 283 -5.18 2.06 6.86
CA CYS A 283 -5.31 3.50 6.67
C CYS A 283 -6.07 3.80 5.38
N ASP A 284 -6.95 4.80 5.37
CA ASP A 284 -7.73 5.17 4.18
C ASP A 284 -6.87 5.74 3.05
N ASP A 285 -5.72 6.34 3.38
CA ASP A 285 -4.72 6.82 2.42
C ASP A 285 -3.67 5.74 2.16
N GLY A 286 -3.74 5.10 0.98
CA GLY A 286 -2.82 4.02 0.59
C GLY A 286 -1.36 4.47 0.48
N THR A 287 -1.13 5.71 0.04
CA THR A 287 0.20 6.31 -0.02
C THR A 287 0.80 6.47 1.38
N MET A 288 0.00 6.97 2.33
CA MET A 288 0.41 7.11 3.73
C MET A 288 0.64 5.75 4.39
N ALA A 289 -0.22 4.76 4.14
CA ALA A 289 -0.07 3.41 4.69
C ALA A 289 1.27 2.77 4.25
N ASP A 290 1.66 2.93 2.98
CA ASP A 290 2.92 2.41 2.46
C ASP A 290 4.15 3.16 3.01
N CYS A 291 4.02 4.47 3.33
CA CYS A 291 5.04 5.22 4.06
C CYS A 291 5.18 4.75 5.52
N LEU A 292 4.07 4.47 6.18
CA LEU A 292 4.04 4.12 7.61
C LEU A 292 4.55 2.71 7.87
N SER A 293 4.23 1.73 7.02
CA SER A 293 4.54 0.33 7.32
C SER A 293 6.05 0.06 7.50
N PRO A 294 6.98 0.49 6.63
CA PRO A 294 8.41 0.35 6.85
C PRO A 294 8.91 1.27 7.98
N ALA A 295 8.35 2.48 8.13
CA ALA A 295 8.74 3.40 9.19
C ALA A 295 8.46 2.82 10.58
N MET A 296 7.27 2.28 10.81
CA MET A 296 6.88 1.65 12.08
C MET A 296 7.71 0.41 12.35
N PHE A 297 8.02 -0.39 11.31
CA PHE A 297 8.93 -1.53 11.45
C PHE A 297 10.33 -1.09 11.91
N ILE A 298 10.89 -0.06 11.29
CA ILE A 298 12.24 0.46 11.62
C ILE A 298 12.27 1.08 13.02
N LEU A 299 11.21 1.75 13.45
CA LEU A 299 11.07 2.30 14.80
C LEU A 299 11.04 1.20 15.89
N GLY A 300 10.54 0.00 15.57
CA GLY A 300 10.29 -1.05 16.53
C GLY A 300 9.06 -0.79 17.40
N GLU A 301 8.59 -1.80 18.13
CA GLU A 301 7.31 -1.84 18.84
C GLU A 301 7.01 -0.58 19.65
N ASN A 302 7.85 -0.27 20.63
CA ASN A 302 7.58 0.83 21.57
C ASN A 302 7.49 2.20 20.88
N ASN A 303 8.40 2.49 19.93
CA ASN A 303 8.39 3.77 19.23
C ASN A 303 7.27 3.83 18.19
N ALA A 304 6.90 2.72 17.56
CA ALA A 304 5.77 2.64 16.64
C ALA A 304 4.45 2.92 17.38
N LEU A 305 4.25 2.32 18.57
CA LEU A 305 3.08 2.60 19.40
C LEU A 305 3.06 4.06 19.89
N ASN A 306 4.20 4.62 20.26
CA ASN A 306 4.30 6.03 20.61
C ASN A 306 4.00 6.95 19.42
N TYR A 307 4.46 6.59 18.21
CA TYR A 307 4.12 7.32 16.99
C TYR A 307 2.59 7.31 16.75
N TRP A 308 1.96 6.13 16.84
CA TRP A 308 0.51 6.01 16.68
C TRP A 308 -0.27 6.84 17.71
N ARG A 309 0.10 6.79 19.00
CA ARG A 309 -0.55 7.61 20.04
C ARG A 309 -0.43 9.12 19.80
N ASN A 310 0.71 9.57 19.26
CA ASN A 310 0.97 10.99 19.07
C ASN A 310 0.33 11.56 17.80
N TYR A 311 0.20 10.75 16.74
CA TYR A 311 -0.20 11.25 15.42
C TYR A 311 -1.50 10.63 14.91
N GLY A 312 -1.83 9.40 15.27
CA GLY A 312 -3.07 8.73 14.89
C GLY A 312 -3.32 8.66 13.38
N GLY A 313 -4.60 8.52 13.00
CA GLY A 313 -5.04 8.51 11.60
C GLY A 313 -4.80 7.18 10.87
N PHE A 314 -4.42 6.13 11.58
CA PHE A 314 -4.26 4.77 11.08
C PHE A 314 -4.34 3.77 12.22
N GLU A 315 -4.58 2.50 11.89
CA GLU A 315 -4.45 1.39 12.81
C GLU A 315 -3.28 0.50 12.40
N MET A 316 -2.75 -0.31 13.33
CA MET A 316 -1.66 -1.21 13.01
C MET A 316 -1.71 -2.53 13.76
N ILE A 317 -1.13 -3.55 13.11
CA ILE A 317 -0.84 -4.87 13.67
C ILE A 317 0.66 -5.08 13.65
N LEU A 318 1.25 -5.29 14.81
CA LEU A 318 2.66 -5.65 14.96
C LEU A 318 2.75 -7.14 15.28
N VAL A 319 3.68 -7.84 14.67
CA VAL A 319 3.97 -9.25 14.95
C VAL A 319 5.42 -9.38 15.36
N ASN A 320 5.69 -9.97 16.51
CA ASN A 320 7.04 -10.11 17.03
C ASN A 320 7.54 -11.57 17.05
N ASN A 321 8.83 -11.74 17.30
CA ASN A 321 9.52 -13.04 17.34
C ASN A 321 9.20 -13.89 18.58
N SER A 322 8.37 -13.40 19.48
CA SER A 322 7.83 -14.13 20.63
C SER A 322 6.43 -14.71 20.33
N ASN A 323 6.00 -14.73 19.07
CA ASN A 323 4.67 -15.12 18.62
C ASN A 323 3.56 -14.31 19.29
N GLU A 324 3.78 -13.01 19.46
CA GLU A 324 2.77 -12.09 19.95
C GLU A 324 2.31 -11.18 18.80
N ILE A 325 0.99 -11.01 18.72
CA ILE A 325 0.31 -10.06 17.84
C ILE A 325 -0.19 -8.91 18.71
N ILE A 326 0.19 -7.70 18.34
CA ILE A 326 -0.16 -6.47 19.03
C ILE A 326 -0.96 -5.60 18.07
N CYS A 327 -2.23 -5.39 18.38
CA CYS A 327 -3.14 -4.56 17.61
C CYS A 327 -3.40 -3.24 18.34
N THR A 328 -3.53 -2.16 17.59
CA THR A 328 -4.06 -0.90 18.12
C THR A 328 -5.56 -1.03 18.38
N SER A 329 -6.09 -0.20 19.28
CA SER A 329 -7.43 -0.38 19.85
C SER A 329 -8.58 -0.26 18.84
N GLY A 330 -8.38 0.46 17.72
CA GLY A 330 -9.40 0.52 16.65
C GLY A 330 -9.67 -0.81 15.94
N LEU A 331 -8.81 -1.83 16.15
CA LEU A 331 -8.98 -3.15 15.54
C LEU A 331 -9.68 -4.19 16.44
N ILE A 332 -10.19 -3.80 17.62
CA ILE A 332 -10.79 -4.73 18.59
C ILE A 332 -11.96 -5.52 17.98
N GLU A 333 -12.82 -4.85 17.24
CA GLU A 333 -13.99 -5.47 16.59
C GLU A 333 -13.68 -5.99 15.17
N GLU A 334 -12.58 -5.54 14.57
CA GLU A 334 -12.25 -5.78 13.16
C GLU A 334 -11.29 -6.95 12.97
N PHE A 335 -10.38 -7.22 13.92
CA PHE A 335 -9.39 -8.29 13.79
C PHE A 335 -9.80 -9.56 14.51
N THR A 336 -9.90 -10.66 13.77
CA THR A 336 -10.16 -12.01 14.31
C THR A 336 -8.93 -12.88 14.18
N LEU A 337 -8.40 -13.35 15.32
CA LEU A 337 -7.26 -14.28 15.38
C LEU A 337 -7.66 -15.67 14.89
N ALA A 338 -6.92 -16.19 13.89
CA ALA A 338 -7.11 -17.55 13.37
C ALA A 338 -6.02 -18.51 13.87
N ASN A 339 -4.76 -18.09 13.91
CA ASN A 339 -3.63 -18.93 14.33
C ASN A 339 -3.43 -18.86 15.85
N LYS A 340 -3.92 -19.87 16.58
CA LYS A 340 -3.87 -19.95 18.05
C LYS A 340 -2.47 -20.21 18.63
N SER A 341 -1.44 -20.37 17.82
CA SER A 341 -0.05 -20.44 18.29
C SER A 341 0.53 -19.06 18.64
N TYR A 342 -0.21 -18.00 18.32
CA TYR A 342 0.11 -16.62 18.68
C TYR A 342 -0.78 -16.13 19.83
N SER A 343 -0.20 -15.32 20.70
CA SER A 343 -0.98 -14.51 21.66
C SER A 343 -1.41 -13.20 21.00
N LEU A 344 -2.57 -12.70 21.38
CA LEU A 344 -3.12 -11.44 20.88
C LEU A 344 -3.33 -10.46 22.05
N ARG A 345 -2.87 -9.24 21.90
CA ARG A 345 -3.22 -8.12 22.78
C ARG A 345 -3.59 -6.88 21.99
N PHE A 346 -4.46 -6.09 22.56
CA PHE A 346 -4.79 -4.76 22.07
C PHE A 346 -4.12 -3.72 22.98
N THR A 347 -3.71 -2.58 22.38
CA THR A 347 -3.04 -1.50 23.10
C THR A 347 -3.80 -0.19 22.90
N GLU A 348 -3.88 0.60 23.97
CA GLU A 348 -4.45 1.94 23.99
C GLU A 348 -3.39 3.00 23.63
#